data_44829500edb1cce6d0ef55029467bc58
#
_entry.id   44829500edb1cce6d0ef55029467bc58
#
_cell.length_a   1.000
_cell.length_b   1.000
_cell.length_c   1.000
_cell.angle_alpha   90.00
_cell.angle_beta   90.00
_cell.angle_gamma   90.00
#
_symmetry.space_group_name_H-M   'P 1'
#
loop_
_entity.id
_entity.type
_entity.pdbx_description
1 polymer ?
#
loop_
_entity_poly.entity_id
_entity_poly.type
_entity_poly.pdbx_seq_one_letter_code
_entity_poly.pdbx_strand_id
1 'polypeptide(L)'
;RLLLDRCDGMERSAFVDPLTGAYTRRYFDKFLAGGEMHGGVAMIDVNQFKSVNDSFGHLVGDEALQTVAAAMQSCLRQTDILIRYGGDEFLLLMPQNCPDGVESVIRRVQNAVRAARVPSHPELRLSVSIGGVCNVQPLTEAIRQADARMYCNKENGEQVL
;
A
#
# COMPACT_ATOMS: atom_id res chain seq x y z
N ARG A 1 -3.04 -16.21 -3.10
CA ARG A 1 -2.60 -16.99 -4.28
C ARG A 1 -3.57 -18.11 -4.59
N LEU A 2 -3.99 -18.93 -3.61
CA LEU A 2 -4.95 -20.03 -3.77
C LEU A 2 -6.34 -19.62 -4.31
N LEU A 3 -6.81 -18.39 -4.03
CA LEU A 3 -8.10 -17.89 -4.52
C LEU A 3 -8.03 -17.45 -5.99
N LEU A 4 -6.88 -16.94 -6.43
CA LEU A 4 -6.65 -16.57 -7.83
C LEU A 4 -6.45 -17.79 -8.74
N ASP A 5 -5.94 -18.89 -8.20
CA ASP A 5 -5.72 -20.14 -8.96
C ASP A 5 -7.05 -20.81 -9.38
N ARG A 6 -8.17 -20.37 -8.83
CA ARG A 6 -9.54 -20.83 -9.15
C ARG A 6 -10.27 -19.95 -10.15
N CYS A 7 -9.70 -18.81 -10.55
CA CYS A 7 -10.31 -17.89 -11.51
C CYS A 7 -9.78 -18.16 -12.94
N ASP A 8 -10.66 -18.05 -13.93
CA ASP A 8 -10.26 -18.09 -15.34
C ASP A 8 -9.30 -16.96 -15.69
N GLY A 9 -8.41 -17.16 -16.67
CA GLY A 9 -7.34 -16.21 -17.00
C GLY A 9 -7.81 -14.77 -17.29
N MET A 10 -9.01 -14.58 -17.81
CA MET A 10 -9.63 -13.26 -18.04
C MET A 10 -10.08 -12.59 -16.73
N GLU A 11 -10.51 -13.34 -15.73
CA GLU A 11 -10.85 -12.80 -14.40
C GLU A 11 -9.61 -12.43 -13.60
N ARG A 12 -8.49 -13.15 -13.77
CA ARG A 12 -7.21 -12.84 -13.09
C ARG A 12 -6.69 -11.44 -13.44
N SER A 13 -6.82 -11.02 -14.70
CA SER A 13 -6.39 -9.69 -15.15
C SER A 13 -7.18 -8.54 -14.49
N ALA A 14 -8.41 -8.81 -14.02
CA ALA A 14 -9.23 -7.82 -13.32
C ALA A 14 -8.86 -7.64 -11.84
N PHE A 15 -8.03 -8.55 -11.27
CA PHE A 15 -7.69 -8.58 -9.85
C PHE A 15 -6.26 -8.16 -9.54
N VAL A 16 -5.43 -7.97 -10.55
CA VAL A 16 -4.06 -7.46 -10.42
C VAL A 16 -3.96 -6.14 -11.18
N ASP A 17 -3.46 -5.12 -10.50
CA ASP A 17 -3.23 -3.81 -11.11
C ASP A 17 -2.04 -3.90 -12.08
N PRO A 18 -2.23 -3.63 -13.38
CA PRO A 18 -1.18 -3.81 -14.37
C PRO A 18 -0.01 -2.83 -14.20
N LEU A 19 -0.25 -1.69 -13.55
CA LEU A 19 0.80 -0.69 -13.32
C LEU A 19 1.73 -1.11 -12.19
N THR A 20 1.19 -1.55 -11.06
CA THR A 20 1.96 -1.77 -9.83
C THR A 20 2.18 -3.24 -9.48
N GLY A 21 1.41 -4.15 -10.06
CA GLY A 21 1.41 -5.57 -9.71
C GLY A 21 0.73 -5.89 -8.37
N ALA A 22 0.22 -4.88 -7.65
CA ALA A 22 -0.59 -5.08 -6.47
C ALA A 22 -1.97 -5.64 -6.83
N TYR A 23 -2.68 -6.21 -5.86
CA TYR A 23 -4.08 -6.54 -6.07
C TYR A 23 -4.93 -5.29 -6.25
N THR A 24 -6.03 -5.39 -6.99
CA THR A 24 -6.97 -4.29 -7.17
C THR A 24 -7.94 -4.18 -6.00
N ARG A 25 -8.57 -3.02 -5.83
CA ARG A 25 -9.70 -2.85 -4.90
C ARG A 25 -10.83 -3.83 -5.20
N ARG A 26 -11.08 -4.17 -6.48
CA ARG A 26 -12.07 -5.18 -6.88
C ARG A 26 -11.76 -6.57 -6.29
N TYR A 27 -10.48 -6.95 -6.21
CA TYR A 27 -10.08 -8.18 -5.50
C TYR A 27 -10.46 -8.13 -4.02
N PHE A 28 -10.14 -7.01 -3.36
CA PHE A 28 -10.50 -6.79 -1.96
C PHE A 28 -12.01 -6.92 -1.74
N ASP A 29 -12.81 -6.17 -2.52
CA ASP A 29 -14.27 -6.14 -2.37
C ASP A 29 -14.90 -7.53 -2.59
N LYS A 30 -14.38 -8.31 -3.55
CA LYS A 30 -14.92 -9.62 -3.89
C LYS A 30 -14.53 -10.71 -2.88
N PHE A 31 -13.31 -10.70 -2.36
CA PHE A 31 -12.75 -11.84 -1.62
C PHE A 31 -12.40 -11.56 -0.16
N LEU A 32 -12.24 -10.31 0.24
CA LEU A 32 -11.67 -9.98 1.53
C LEU A 32 -12.57 -9.11 2.41
N ALA A 33 -13.36 -8.22 1.83
CA ALA A 33 -14.11 -7.20 2.55
C ALA A 33 -15.10 -7.75 3.60
N GLY A 34 -15.70 -8.91 3.34
CA GLY A 34 -16.66 -9.57 4.25
C GLY A 34 -16.03 -10.57 5.22
N GLY A 35 -14.71 -10.74 5.18
CA GLY A 35 -13.99 -11.71 5.99
C GLY A 35 -13.56 -11.18 7.36
N GLU A 36 -13.32 -12.10 8.28
CA GLU A 36 -12.58 -11.81 9.51
C GLU A 36 -11.08 -11.93 9.22
N MET A 37 -10.32 -10.94 9.68
CA MET A 37 -8.87 -10.95 9.56
C MET A 37 -8.25 -10.66 10.92
N HIS A 38 -7.47 -11.61 11.41
CA HIS A 38 -6.61 -11.40 12.56
C HIS A 38 -5.22 -10.97 12.09
N GLY A 39 -4.62 -9.98 12.77
CA GLY A 39 -3.31 -9.47 12.43
C GLY A 39 -3.32 -7.97 12.12
N GLY A 40 -2.37 -7.53 11.30
CA GLY A 40 -2.16 -6.14 10.98
C GLY A 40 -2.92 -5.66 9.75
N VAL A 41 -3.39 -4.43 9.84
CA VAL A 41 -3.97 -3.67 8.72
C VAL A 41 -3.29 -2.32 8.65
N ALA A 42 -2.82 -1.91 7.47
CA ALA A 42 -2.22 -0.59 7.29
C ALA A 42 -2.78 0.09 6.04
N MET A 43 -3.09 1.38 6.17
CA MET A 43 -3.35 2.28 5.05
C MET A 43 -2.09 3.08 4.73
N ILE A 44 -1.82 3.24 3.45
CA ILE A 44 -0.61 3.84 2.90
C ILE A 44 -1.00 4.85 1.83
N ASP A 45 -0.41 6.04 1.89
CA ASP A 45 -0.60 7.10 0.88
C ASP A 45 0.78 7.59 0.42
N VAL A 46 0.94 7.78 -0.88
CA VAL A 46 2.17 8.31 -1.46
C VAL A 46 2.18 9.82 -1.29
N ASN A 47 3.15 10.33 -0.53
CA ASN A 47 3.24 11.75 -0.23
C ASN A 47 3.50 12.59 -1.48
N GLN A 48 2.81 13.71 -1.59
CA GLN A 48 2.96 14.70 -2.67
C GLN A 48 2.82 14.11 -4.09
N PHE A 49 2.08 13.02 -4.26
CA PHE A 49 1.94 12.35 -5.56
C PHE A 49 1.34 13.28 -6.63
N LYS A 50 0.35 14.11 -6.25
CA LYS A 50 -0.19 15.12 -7.16
C LYS A 50 0.89 16.10 -7.63
N SER A 51 1.77 16.57 -6.75
CA SER A 51 2.89 17.44 -7.11
C SER A 51 3.86 16.77 -8.09
N VAL A 52 4.10 15.47 -7.93
CA VAL A 52 4.92 14.71 -8.88
C VAL A 52 4.29 14.72 -10.27
N ASN A 53 2.99 14.43 -10.37
CA ASN A 53 2.27 14.49 -11.64
C ASN A 53 2.28 15.90 -12.25
N ASP A 54 2.02 16.93 -11.44
CA ASP A 54 1.94 18.31 -11.90
C ASP A 54 3.31 18.83 -12.38
N SER A 55 4.41 18.42 -11.74
CA SER A 55 5.77 18.89 -12.04
C SER A 55 6.47 18.07 -13.12
N PHE A 56 6.27 16.75 -13.17
CA PHE A 56 7.02 15.83 -14.03
C PHE A 56 6.15 15.09 -15.05
N GLY A 57 4.82 15.23 -14.96
CA GLY A 57 3.86 14.56 -15.82
C GLY A 57 3.46 13.16 -15.33
N HIS A 58 2.36 12.66 -15.91
CA HIS A 58 1.75 11.39 -15.50
C HIS A 58 2.64 10.17 -15.73
N LEU A 59 3.51 10.17 -16.76
CA LEU A 59 4.42 9.05 -17.01
C LEU A 59 5.43 8.88 -15.88
N VAL A 60 5.96 9.99 -15.35
CA VAL A 60 6.86 9.96 -14.19
C VAL A 60 6.08 9.61 -12.91
N GLY A 61 4.84 10.05 -12.79
CA GLY A 61 3.95 9.62 -11.72
C GLY A 61 3.70 8.11 -11.73
N ASP A 62 3.48 7.52 -12.90
CA ASP A 62 3.33 6.08 -13.05
C ASP A 62 4.60 5.32 -12.67
N GLU A 63 5.77 5.80 -13.11
CA GLU A 63 7.08 5.25 -12.68
C GLU A 63 7.28 5.37 -11.15
N ALA A 64 6.87 6.48 -10.56
CA ALA A 64 6.94 6.68 -9.11
C ALA A 64 6.05 5.66 -8.37
N LEU A 65 4.82 5.43 -8.84
CA LEU A 65 3.94 4.40 -8.27
C LEU A 65 4.51 2.99 -8.42
N GLN A 66 5.07 2.65 -9.57
CA GLN A 66 5.75 1.37 -9.78
C GLN A 66 6.93 1.19 -8.82
N THR A 67 7.72 2.24 -8.66
CA THR A 67 8.88 2.25 -7.75
C THR A 67 8.45 2.08 -6.29
N VAL A 68 7.41 2.80 -5.85
CA VAL A 68 6.86 2.66 -4.50
C VAL A 68 6.30 1.26 -4.27
N ALA A 69 5.50 0.73 -5.21
CA ALA A 69 4.91 -0.59 -5.09
C ALA A 69 5.99 -1.69 -5.01
N ALA A 70 7.03 -1.61 -5.85
CA ALA A 70 8.15 -2.56 -5.83
C ALA A 70 8.91 -2.49 -4.49
N ALA A 71 9.17 -1.30 -3.97
CA ALA A 71 9.82 -1.10 -2.67
C ALA A 71 8.98 -1.68 -1.53
N MET A 72 7.67 -1.45 -1.52
CA MET A 72 6.76 -2.04 -0.55
C MET A 72 6.79 -3.57 -0.62
N GLN A 73 6.60 -4.14 -1.80
CA GLN A 73 6.57 -5.59 -2.02
C GLN A 73 7.86 -6.27 -1.56
N SER A 74 9.02 -5.63 -1.71
CA SER A 74 10.30 -6.17 -1.23
C SER A 74 10.36 -6.35 0.30
N CYS A 75 9.50 -5.65 1.03
CA CYS A 75 9.41 -5.71 2.50
C CYS A 75 8.39 -6.75 3.00
N LEU A 76 7.56 -7.31 2.13
CA LEU A 76 6.41 -8.10 2.50
C LEU A 76 6.70 -9.60 2.47
N ARG A 77 5.98 -10.35 3.31
CA ARG A 77 5.95 -11.81 3.30
C ARG A 77 5.00 -12.32 2.23
N GLN A 78 5.12 -13.59 1.89
CA GLN A 78 4.21 -14.26 0.93
C GLN A 78 2.75 -14.27 1.40
N THR A 79 2.52 -14.22 2.72
CA THR A 79 1.21 -14.17 3.35
C THR A 79 0.62 -12.77 3.42
N ASP A 80 1.43 -11.73 3.25
CA ASP A 80 0.97 -10.35 3.24
C ASP A 80 0.31 -10.01 1.90
N ILE A 81 -0.71 -9.17 1.94
CA ILE A 81 -1.51 -8.82 0.77
C ILE A 81 -1.45 -7.32 0.58
N LEU A 82 -0.87 -6.88 -0.55
CA LEU A 82 -0.84 -5.48 -0.95
C LEU A 82 -1.91 -5.22 -1.99
N ILE A 83 -2.75 -4.23 -1.73
CA ILE A 83 -3.90 -3.85 -2.56
C ILE A 83 -3.72 -2.38 -2.95
N ARG A 84 -3.83 -2.05 -4.23
CA ARG A 84 -3.98 -0.67 -4.68
C ARG A 84 -5.43 -0.25 -4.43
N TYR A 85 -5.63 0.52 -3.36
CA TYR A 85 -6.95 0.86 -2.84
C TYR A 85 -7.54 2.10 -3.51
N GLY A 86 -6.67 3.03 -3.89
CA GLY A 86 -6.98 4.25 -4.65
C GLY A 86 -5.90 4.55 -5.68
N GLY A 87 -5.87 5.75 -6.23
CA GLY A 87 -4.88 6.18 -7.23
C GLY A 87 -3.45 6.09 -6.71
N ASP A 88 -3.21 6.69 -5.56
CA ASP A 88 -1.94 6.77 -4.82
C ASP A 88 -2.03 6.16 -3.41
N GLU A 89 -3.12 5.42 -3.14
CA GLU A 89 -3.40 4.78 -1.86
C GLU A 89 -3.29 3.27 -1.96
N PHE A 90 -2.68 2.67 -0.93
CA PHE A 90 -2.54 1.22 -0.80
C PHE A 90 -3.08 0.74 0.54
N LEU A 91 -3.66 -0.46 0.54
CA LEU A 91 -4.06 -1.20 1.72
C LEU A 91 -3.15 -2.41 1.86
N LEU A 92 -2.55 -2.57 3.03
CA LEU A 92 -1.71 -3.69 3.37
C LEU A 92 -2.37 -4.54 4.45
N LEU A 93 -2.59 -5.81 4.16
CA LEU A 93 -3.10 -6.81 5.08
C LEU A 93 -1.97 -7.76 5.49
N MET A 94 -1.78 -7.93 6.79
CA MET A 94 -0.69 -8.71 7.40
C MET A 94 -1.25 -9.76 8.37
N PRO A 95 -1.78 -10.89 7.88
CA PRO A 95 -2.58 -11.83 8.68
C PRO A 95 -1.86 -12.45 9.88
N GLN A 96 -0.53 -12.46 9.88
CA GLN A 96 0.26 -13.15 10.91
C GLN A 96 1.08 -12.20 11.79
N ASN A 97 0.84 -10.88 11.70
CA ASN A 97 1.60 -9.92 12.48
C ASN A 97 0.90 -9.57 13.80
N CYS A 98 1.69 -9.52 14.89
CA CYS A 98 1.34 -8.90 16.15
C CYS A 98 1.63 -7.38 16.12
N PRO A 99 1.22 -6.60 17.12
CA PRO A 99 1.40 -5.14 17.12
C PRO A 99 2.82 -4.67 16.82
N ASP A 100 3.82 -5.24 17.48
CA ASP A 100 5.24 -4.90 17.25
C ASP A 100 5.69 -5.25 15.82
N GLY A 101 5.14 -6.33 15.26
CA GLY A 101 5.37 -6.74 13.88
C GLY A 101 4.82 -5.74 12.87
N VAL A 102 3.66 -5.17 13.13
CA VAL A 102 3.05 -4.13 12.27
C VAL A 102 3.93 -2.89 12.23
N GLU A 103 4.38 -2.38 13.38
CA GLU A 103 5.29 -1.24 13.42
C GLU A 103 6.62 -1.50 12.71
N SER A 104 7.16 -2.71 12.88
CA SER A 104 8.39 -3.12 12.21
C SER A 104 8.24 -3.12 10.69
N VAL A 105 7.12 -3.63 10.16
CA VAL A 105 6.83 -3.60 8.73
C VAL A 105 6.67 -2.17 8.23
N ILE A 106 5.90 -1.34 8.94
CA ILE A 106 5.72 0.08 8.59
C ILE A 106 7.06 0.79 8.43
N ARG A 107 7.94 0.66 9.42
CA ARG A 107 9.27 1.28 9.42
C ARG A 107 10.12 0.77 8.25
N ARG A 108 10.09 -0.52 7.98
CA ARG A 108 10.80 -1.15 6.86
C ARG A 108 10.33 -0.61 5.52
N VAL A 109 9.00 -0.52 5.34
CA VAL A 109 8.37 0.01 4.13
C VAL A 109 8.75 1.47 3.92
N GLN A 110 8.65 2.32 4.94
CA GLN A 110 9.03 3.73 4.84
C GLN A 110 10.50 3.90 4.44
N ASN A 111 11.40 3.12 5.04
CA ASN A 111 12.83 3.18 4.72
C ASN A 111 13.11 2.68 3.29
N ALA A 112 12.46 1.61 2.85
CA ALA A 112 12.62 1.09 1.49
C ALA A 112 12.13 2.09 0.44
N VAL A 113 11.00 2.74 0.66
CA VAL A 113 10.46 3.76 -0.25
C VAL A 113 11.39 4.98 -0.31
N ARG A 114 11.89 5.46 0.84
CA ARG A 114 12.85 6.59 0.86
C ARG A 114 14.18 6.27 0.16
N ALA A 115 14.61 5.01 0.21
CA ALA A 115 15.83 4.56 -0.46
C ALA A 115 15.63 4.32 -1.96
N ALA A 116 14.40 4.06 -2.40
CA ALA A 116 14.08 3.81 -3.81
C ALA A 116 14.29 5.05 -4.68
N ARG A 117 14.57 4.81 -5.96
CA ARG A 117 14.81 5.88 -6.94
C ARG A 117 13.98 5.61 -8.17
N VAL A 118 13.33 6.66 -8.66
CA VAL A 118 12.63 6.64 -9.96
C VAL A 118 13.68 6.57 -11.07
N PRO A 119 13.64 5.57 -11.96
CA PRO A 119 14.69 5.37 -12.95
C PRO A 119 14.95 6.59 -13.85
N SER A 120 13.89 7.25 -14.32
CA SER A 120 14.00 8.44 -15.18
C SER A 120 14.36 9.71 -14.41
N HIS A 121 14.13 9.77 -13.10
CA HIS A 121 14.33 10.93 -12.23
C HIS A 121 14.93 10.50 -10.87
N PRO A 122 16.21 10.10 -10.83
CA PRO A 122 16.85 9.59 -9.61
C PRO A 122 16.92 10.61 -8.46
N GLU A 123 16.82 11.90 -8.78
CA GLU A 123 16.76 13.00 -7.81
C GLU A 123 15.43 13.09 -7.08
N LEU A 124 14.34 12.55 -7.66
CA LEU A 124 13.01 12.60 -7.08
C LEU A 124 12.98 11.74 -5.80
N ARG A 125 12.64 12.37 -4.69
CA ARG A 125 12.52 11.71 -3.40
C ARG A 125 11.10 11.23 -3.18
N LEU A 126 10.96 9.93 -2.91
CA LEU A 126 9.68 9.31 -2.62
C LEU A 126 9.52 9.09 -1.11
N SER A 127 8.31 9.29 -0.62
CA SER A 127 7.95 8.94 0.75
C SER A 127 6.48 8.54 0.83
N VAL A 128 6.13 7.84 1.89
CA VAL A 128 4.76 7.39 2.16
C VAL A 128 4.37 7.71 3.59
N SER A 129 3.10 8.06 3.76
CA SER A 129 2.45 8.15 5.07
C SER A 129 1.72 6.84 5.32
N ILE A 130 1.89 6.25 6.50
CA ILE A 130 1.32 4.95 6.85
C ILE A 130 0.66 5.03 8.22
N GLY A 131 -0.56 4.51 8.29
CA GLY A 131 -1.25 4.26 9.55
C GLY A 131 -1.55 2.78 9.67
N GLY A 132 -1.20 2.17 10.81
CA GLY A 132 -1.42 0.74 11.04
C GLY A 132 -2.15 0.45 12.34
N VAL A 133 -2.92 -0.64 12.33
CA VAL A 133 -3.61 -1.21 13.50
C VAL A 133 -3.40 -2.72 13.52
N CYS A 134 -3.66 -3.35 14.66
CA CYS A 134 -3.56 -4.78 14.80
C CYS A 134 -4.75 -5.33 15.59
N ASN A 135 -5.26 -6.49 15.14
CA ASN A 135 -6.35 -7.23 15.81
C ASN A 135 -7.62 -6.39 16.05
N VAL A 136 -7.96 -5.50 15.12
CA VAL A 136 -9.20 -4.73 15.13
C VAL A 136 -10.22 -5.41 14.24
N GLN A 137 -11.43 -5.62 14.77
CA GLN A 137 -12.55 -6.22 14.06
C GLN A 137 -13.79 -5.31 14.13
N PRO A 138 -14.66 -5.32 13.14
CA PRO A 138 -14.49 -5.98 11.83
C PRO A 138 -13.41 -5.32 10.96
N LEU A 139 -13.05 -5.94 9.83
CA LEU A 139 -12.01 -5.43 8.93
C LEU A 139 -12.27 -3.98 8.46
N THR A 140 -13.53 -3.61 8.25
CA THR A 140 -13.95 -2.25 7.90
C THR A 140 -13.55 -1.22 8.97
N GLU A 141 -13.66 -1.58 10.25
CA GLU A 141 -13.24 -0.74 11.37
C GLU A 141 -11.72 -0.64 11.45
N ALA A 142 -11.01 -1.74 11.20
CA ALA A 142 -9.55 -1.74 11.13
C ALA A 142 -9.04 -0.78 10.04
N ILE A 143 -9.65 -0.83 8.86
CA ILE A 143 -9.33 0.08 7.74
C ILE A 143 -9.60 1.54 8.13
N ARG A 144 -10.76 1.82 8.72
CA ARG A 144 -11.12 3.18 9.17
C ARG A 144 -10.11 3.74 10.19
N GLN A 145 -9.70 2.92 11.15
CA GLN A 145 -8.71 3.34 12.16
C GLN A 145 -7.30 3.51 11.54
N ALA A 146 -6.90 2.62 10.65
CA ALA A 146 -5.63 2.73 9.93
C ALA A 146 -5.58 4.01 9.08
N ASP A 147 -6.66 4.32 8.37
CA ASP A 147 -6.80 5.54 7.57
C ASP A 147 -6.68 6.81 8.43
N ALA A 148 -7.39 6.85 9.56
CA ALA A 148 -7.29 7.98 10.48
C ALA A 148 -5.87 8.20 11.02
N ARG A 149 -5.14 7.12 11.34
CA ARG A 149 -3.74 7.20 11.77
C ARG A 149 -2.80 7.64 10.65
N MET A 150 -3.04 7.15 9.44
CA MET A 150 -2.28 7.57 8.26
C MET A 150 -2.43 9.07 8.02
N TYR A 151 -3.66 9.58 8.10
CA TYR A 151 -3.93 11.01 7.95
C TYR A 151 -3.21 11.86 9.00
N CYS A 152 -3.27 11.47 10.27
CA CYS A 152 -2.53 12.16 11.34
C CYS A 152 -1.01 12.15 11.09
N ASN A 153 -0.48 11.03 10.61
CA ASN A 153 0.96 10.93 10.30
C ASN A 153 1.35 11.78 9.09
N LYS A 154 0.45 11.94 8.12
CA LYS A 154 0.64 12.80 6.95
C LYS A 154 0.74 14.27 7.35
N GLU A 155 -0.18 14.74 8.19
CA GLU A 155 -0.18 16.13 8.69
C GLU A 155 1.09 16.44 9.52
N ASN A 156 1.53 15.52 10.35
CA ASN A 156 2.75 15.68 11.16
C ASN A 156 4.04 15.59 10.33
N GLY A 157 4.04 14.89 9.21
CA GLY A 157 5.18 14.76 8.30
C GLY A 157 5.38 15.95 7.37
N GLU A 158 4.32 16.71 7.08
CA GLU A 158 4.39 17.94 6.28
C GLU A 158 4.99 19.13 7.07
N GLN A 159 5.12 19.01 8.40
CA GLN A 159 5.71 20.07 9.23
C GLN A 159 7.25 19.99 9.33
N VAL A 160 7.89 19.05 8.64
CA VAL A 160 9.37 18.93 8.63
C VAL A 160 9.90 19.22 7.23
N LEU A 161 9.76 20.47 6.84
CA LEU A 161 10.57 21.14 5.80
C LEU A 161 11.14 22.42 6.38
#